data_93d9ac5c0e6a5f8114f226bd96ab6348
#
_entry.id   93d9ac5c0e6a5f8114f226bd96ab6348
#
_cell.length_a   1.000
_cell.length_b   1.000
_cell.length_c   1.000
_cell.angle_alpha   90.00
_cell.angle_beta   90.00
_cell.angle_gamma   90.00
#
_symmetry.space_group_name_H-M   'P 1'
#
loop_
_entity.id
_entity.type
_entity.pdbx_description
1 polymer ?
#
loop_
_entity_poly.entity_id
_entity_poly.type
_entity_poly.pdbx_seq_one_letter_code
_entity_poly.pdbx_strand_id
1 'polypeptide(L)'
;ELVQLSPDIVFNSLHGRYGEDGCVQGLFEWMELPYTHSGVQASALAMNKDTAKKIFRAENLPVAESICTSSNLAFAAHLMEPPYVIKPINEGSSVGVHLVMQNDENFLNWEKNFPDQVLVEKFIPGRELTTTIMGGQPLGVTDIITDNWYDYESKYNLGASKHIVPADIPKEI
;
A
#
# COMPACT_ATOMS: atom_id res chain seq x y z
N GLU A 1 -14.64 21.68 14.58
CA GLU A 1 -13.31 22.22 15.00
C GLU A 1 -12.56 22.84 13.81
N LEU A 2 -12.33 22.16 12.68
CA LEU A 2 -11.62 22.72 11.52
C LEU A 2 -12.25 24.03 11.02
N VAL A 3 -13.58 24.09 10.90
CA VAL A 3 -14.31 25.33 10.52
C VAL A 3 -14.05 26.47 11.51
N GLN A 4 -13.93 26.16 12.81
CA GLN A 4 -13.66 27.18 13.84
C GLN A 4 -12.19 27.64 13.84
N LEU A 5 -11.27 26.75 13.47
CA LEU A 5 -9.84 27.06 13.40
C LEU A 5 -9.49 27.87 12.16
N SER A 6 -10.25 27.71 11.07
CA SER A 6 -10.02 28.36 9.77
C SER A 6 -8.54 28.34 9.37
N PRO A 7 -7.91 27.17 9.27
CA PRO A 7 -6.48 27.09 8.93
C PRO A 7 -6.24 27.52 7.48
N ASP A 8 -5.09 28.10 7.19
CA ASP A 8 -4.66 28.44 5.83
C ASP A 8 -4.37 27.20 4.99
N ILE A 9 -3.91 26.11 5.64
CA ILE A 9 -3.61 24.84 5.01
C ILE A 9 -3.72 23.68 6.02
N VAL A 10 -4.12 22.51 5.56
CA VAL A 10 -4.19 21.29 6.36
C VAL A 10 -3.04 20.37 5.99
N PHE A 11 -2.19 20.03 6.95
CA PHE A 11 -1.22 18.94 6.81
C PHE A 11 -1.92 17.63 7.17
N ASN A 12 -2.20 16.79 6.15
CA ASN A 12 -2.84 15.49 6.36
C ASN A 12 -1.77 14.42 6.62
N SER A 13 -1.75 13.90 7.84
CA SER A 13 -0.90 12.77 8.25
C SER A 13 -1.72 11.56 8.70
N LEU A 14 -2.98 11.48 8.29
CA LEU A 14 -3.83 10.31 8.55
C LEU A 14 -3.39 9.14 7.67
N HIS A 15 -3.47 7.94 8.21
CA HIS A 15 -3.13 6.70 7.53
C HIS A 15 -4.35 5.80 7.29
N GLY A 16 -4.32 5.05 6.19
CA GLY A 16 -5.34 4.07 5.88
C GLY A 16 -6.69 4.67 5.49
N ARG A 17 -7.74 3.90 5.81
CA ARG A 17 -9.12 4.25 5.48
C ARG A 17 -9.53 5.60 6.06
N TYR A 18 -10.28 6.36 5.28
CA TYR A 18 -10.72 7.74 5.47
C TYR A 18 -9.61 8.80 5.38
N GLY A 19 -8.35 8.47 5.65
CA GLY A 19 -7.21 9.40 5.58
C GLY A 19 -6.54 9.46 4.21
N GLU A 20 -6.44 8.30 3.52
CA GLU A 20 -5.68 8.15 2.27
C GLU A 20 -6.55 7.72 1.08
N ASP A 21 -7.85 7.52 1.26
CA ASP A 21 -8.78 6.95 0.28
C ASP A 21 -9.66 7.98 -0.46
N GLY A 22 -9.39 9.26 -0.27
CA GLY A 22 -10.17 10.36 -0.87
C GLY A 22 -11.27 10.90 0.02
N CYS A 23 -11.63 10.24 1.12
CA CYS A 23 -12.74 10.66 1.99
C CYS A 23 -12.45 11.98 2.69
N VAL A 24 -11.34 12.09 3.40
CA VAL A 24 -10.97 13.33 4.09
C VAL A 24 -10.60 14.43 3.10
N GLN A 25 -9.99 14.07 1.96
CA GLN A 25 -9.69 15.00 0.88
C GLN A 25 -10.98 15.65 0.34
N GLY A 26 -12.04 14.85 0.11
CA GLY A 26 -13.35 15.34 -0.30
C GLY A 26 -13.97 16.27 0.73
N LEU A 27 -13.78 16.03 2.03
CA LEU A 27 -14.20 16.92 3.09
C LEU A 27 -13.46 18.26 3.03
N PHE A 28 -12.13 18.22 2.83
CA PHE A 28 -11.33 19.46 2.71
C PHE A 28 -11.73 20.29 1.48
N GLU A 29 -11.96 19.63 0.32
CA GLU A 29 -12.44 20.32 -0.89
C GLU A 29 -13.82 20.96 -0.68
N TRP A 30 -14.75 20.25 -0.04
CA TRP A 30 -16.05 20.80 0.31
C TRP A 30 -15.97 22.03 1.23
N MET A 31 -14.95 22.04 2.12
CA MET A 31 -14.69 23.15 3.05
C MET A 31 -13.80 24.24 2.44
N GLU A 32 -13.40 24.12 1.17
CA GLU A 32 -12.47 25.02 0.50
C GLU A 32 -11.12 25.18 1.24
N LEU A 33 -10.66 24.11 1.93
CA LEU A 33 -9.41 24.09 2.69
C LEU A 33 -8.29 23.48 1.85
N PRO A 34 -7.21 24.22 1.57
CA PRO A 34 -6.00 23.64 0.97
C PRO A 34 -5.39 22.55 1.85
N TYR A 35 -4.85 21.51 1.25
CA TYR A 35 -4.21 20.41 1.97
C TYR A 35 -2.99 19.83 1.24
N THR A 36 -2.10 19.15 1.98
CA THR A 36 -0.80 18.69 1.49
C THR A 36 -0.80 17.30 0.87
N HIS A 37 -1.95 16.73 0.61
CA HIS A 37 -2.08 15.36 0.11
C HIS A 37 -2.47 15.35 -1.38
N SER A 38 -2.42 14.15 -2.01
CA SER A 38 -3.03 13.93 -3.33
C SER A 38 -4.54 14.19 -3.27
N GLY A 39 -5.13 14.63 -4.39
CA GLY A 39 -6.55 14.93 -4.47
C GLY A 39 -7.45 13.69 -4.35
N VAL A 40 -8.75 13.92 -4.26
CA VAL A 40 -9.78 12.89 -4.03
C VAL A 40 -9.66 11.71 -4.99
N GLN A 41 -9.61 11.98 -6.30
CA GLN A 41 -9.57 10.92 -7.31
C GLN A 41 -8.29 10.09 -7.22
N ALA A 42 -7.14 10.74 -7.12
CA ALA A 42 -5.86 10.06 -7.04
C ALA A 42 -5.76 9.18 -5.79
N SER A 43 -6.19 9.70 -4.64
CA SER A 43 -6.21 8.96 -3.38
C SER A 43 -7.14 7.73 -3.45
N ALA A 44 -8.36 7.90 -3.97
CA ALA A 44 -9.32 6.81 -4.11
C ALA A 44 -8.82 5.70 -5.04
N LEU A 45 -8.23 6.06 -6.18
CA LEU A 45 -7.68 5.10 -7.14
C LEU A 45 -6.45 4.38 -6.57
N ALA A 46 -5.56 5.09 -5.88
CA ALA A 46 -4.35 4.53 -5.30
C ALA A 46 -4.64 3.57 -4.13
N MET A 47 -5.66 3.87 -3.31
CA MET A 47 -6.04 3.01 -2.20
C MET A 47 -6.49 1.63 -2.67
N ASN A 48 -7.17 1.52 -3.80
CA ASN A 48 -7.59 0.25 -4.37
C ASN A 48 -6.47 -0.38 -5.20
N LYS A 49 -5.80 -1.40 -4.64
CA LYS A 49 -4.63 -2.05 -5.26
C LYS A 49 -4.90 -2.64 -6.64
N ASP A 50 -6.09 -3.22 -6.86
CA ASP A 50 -6.46 -3.78 -8.16
C ASP A 50 -6.63 -2.66 -9.21
N THR A 51 -7.29 -1.56 -8.84
CA THR A 51 -7.46 -0.40 -9.71
C THR A 51 -6.12 0.28 -10.00
N ALA A 52 -5.29 0.52 -8.98
CA ALA A 52 -3.96 1.10 -9.13
C ALA A 52 -3.10 0.27 -10.09
N LYS A 53 -3.09 -1.06 -9.94
CA LYS A 53 -2.34 -1.97 -10.83
C LYS A 53 -2.86 -1.96 -12.27
N LYS A 54 -4.17 -1.80 -12.49
CA LYS A 54 -4.74 -1.64 -13.83
C LYS A 54 -4.26 -0.36 -14.51
N ILE A 55 -4.22 0.75 -13.76
CA ILE A 55 -3.69 2.03 -14.24
C ILE A 55 -2.20 1.90 -14.57
N PHE A 56 -1.39 1.35 -13.66
CA PHE A 56 0.04 1.17 -13.88
C PHE A 56 0.34 0.30 -15.11
N ARG A 57 -0.42 -0.78 -15.33
CA ARG A 57 -0.29 -1.59 -16.56
C ARG A 57 -0.64 -0.81 -17.82
N ALA A 58 -1.68 0.02 -17.77
CA ALA A 58 -2.07 0.85 -18.92
C ALA A 58 -0.98 1.88 -19.27
N GLU A 59 -0.21 2.33 -18.28
CA GLU A 59 0.94 3.22 -18.45
C GLU A 59 2.28 2.46 -18.68
N ASN A 60 2.22 1.15 -18.94
CA ASN A 60 3.39 0.28 -19.15
C ASN A 60 4.37 0.24 -17.97
N LEU A 61 3.91 0.52 -16.76
CA LEU A 61 4.71 0.36 -15.56
C LEU A 61 4.70 -1.11 -15.12
N PRO A 62 5.86 -1.67 -14.73
CA PRO A 62 5.94 -3.04 -14.27
C PRO A 62 5.20 -3.21 -12.95
N VAL A 63 4.33 -4.22 -12.89
CA VAL A 63 3.62 -4.62 -11.66
C VAL A 63 3.63 -6.13 -11.52
N ALA A 64 3.71 -6.63 -10.30
CA ALA A 64 3.65 -8.06 -10.03
C ALA A 64 2.37 -8.69 -10.60
N GLU A 65 2.45 -9.94 -11.05
CA GLU A 65 1.26 -10.72 -11.44
C GLU A 65 0.30 -10.83 -10.26
N SER A 66 -1.00 -10.70 -10.52
CA SER A 66 -1.98 -10.74 -9.44
C SER A 66 -3.38 -11.11 -9.93
N ILE A 67 -4.15 -11.68 -9.01
CA ILE A 67 -5.54 -12.10 -9.17
C ILE A 67 -6.37 -11.39 -8.10
N CYS A 68 -7.38 -10.62 -8.50
CA CYS A 68 -8.39 -10.09 -7.58
C CYS A 68 -9.52 -11.10 -7.45
N THR A 69 -9.84 -11.51 -6.22
CA THR A 69 -10.82 -12.58 -5.96
C THR A 69 -11.47 -12.41 -4.59
N SER A 70 -12.44 -13.28 -4.28
CA SER A 70 -12.99 -13.36 -2.93
C SER A 70 -12.01 -14.02 -1.96
N SER A 71 -12.04 -13.60 -0.70
CA SER A 71 -11.24 -14.20 0.36
C SER A 71 -11.53 -15.71 0.49
N ASN A 72 -12.79 -16.12 0.37
CA ASN A 72 -13.18 -17.53 0.41
C ASN A 72 -12.46 -18.39 -0.64
N LEU A 73 -12.30 -17.88 -1.85
CA LEU A 73 -11.58 -18.59 -2.92
C LEU A 73 -10.07 -18.56 -2.69
N ALA A 74 -9.54 -17.42 -2.24
CA ALA A 74 -8.11 -17.27 -1.98
C ALA A 74 -7.60 -18.19 -0.87
N PHE A 75 -8.44 -18.50 0.11
CA PHE A 75 -8.10 -19.42 1.21
C PHE A 75 -8.58 -20.85 1.00
N ALA A 76 -9.29 -21.16 -0.07
CA ALA A 76 -9.74 -22.53 -0.37
C ALA A 76 -8.69 -23.36 -1.13
N ALA A 77 -7.85 -22.71 -1.93
CA ALA A 77 -6.84 -23.38 -2.74
C ALA A 77 -5.75 -22.39 -3.18
N HIS A 78 -4.59 -22.88 -3.55
CA HIS A 78 -3.56 -22.08 -4.20
C HIS A 78 -4.06 -21.58 -5.56
N LEU A 79 -4.18 -20.26 -5.73
CA LEU A 79 -4.57 -19.63 -6.99
C LEU A 79 -3.36 -19.30 -7.89
N MET A 80 -2.16 -19.37 -7.32
CA MET A 80 -0.89 -19.28 -8.04
C MET A 80 0.18 -20.08 -7.31
N GLU A 81 1.29 -20.32 -7.98
CA GLU A 81 2.41 -21.05 -7.40
C GLU A 81 3.11 -20.24 -6.31
N PRO A 82 3.33 -20.77 -5.10
CA PRO A 82 4.06 -20.09 -4.04
C PRO A 82 5.54 -19.83 -4.41
N PRO A 83 6.17 -18.76 -3.87
CA PRO A 83 5.61 -17.87 -2.87
C PRO A 83 4.73 -16.76 -3.47
N TYR A 84 3.66 -16.41 -2.75
CA TYR A 84 2.79 -15.30 -3.11
C TYR A 84 2.22 -14.63 -1.85
N VAL A 85 1.58 -13.48 -2.04
CA VAL A 85 1.00 -12.67 -0.96
C VAL A 85 -0.51 -12.59 -1.14
N ILE A 86 -1.27 -12.79 -0.05
CA ILE A 86 -2.70 -12.48 0.01
C ILE A 86 -2.86 -11.21 0.83
N LYS A 87 -3.57 -10.22 0.31
CA LYS A 87 -3.75 -8.93 0.98
C LYS A 87 -5.11 -8.29 0.65
N PRO A 88 -5.72 -7.52 1.58
CA PRO A 88 -6.89 -6.72 1.30
C PRO A 88 -6.63 -5.73 0.16
N ILE A 89 -7.65 -5.50 -0.70
CA ILE A 89 -7.47 -4.57 -1.83
C ILE A 89 -7.47 -3.10 -1.39
N ASN A 90 -8.13 -2.74 -0.27
CA ASN A 90 -8.36 -1.37 0.16
C ASN A 90 -7.75 -1.03 1.53
N GLU A 91 -6.82 -1.83 2.04
CA GLU A 91 -6.14 -1.55 3.31
C GLU A 91 -4.71 -1.02 3.08
N GLY A 92 -4.23 -0.21 4.03
CA GLY A 92 -2.87 0.31 4.06
C GLY A 92 -1.97 -0.39 5.08
N SER A 93 -0.74 0.10 5.22
CA SER A 93 0.20 -0.24 6.31
C SER A 93 0.46 -1.72 6.57
N SER A 94 0.41 -2.57 5.53
CA SER A 94 0.57 -4.03 5.64
C SER A 94 -0.47 -4.75 6.52
N VAL A 95 -1.59 -4.08 6.84
CA VAL A 95 -2.68 -4.72 7.59
C VAL A 95 -3.28 -5.85 6.77
N GLY A 96 -3.39 -7.04 7.37
CA GLY A 96 -3.95 -8.22 6.72
C GLY A 96 -3.13 -8.76 5.54
N VAL A 97 -1.82 -8.49 5.49
CA VAL A 97 -0.94 -9.03 4.47
C VAL A 97 -0.40 -10.38 4.93
N HIS A 98 -0.58 -11.41 4.10
CA HIS A 98 -0.13 -12.78 4.38
C HIS A 98 0.79 -13.28 3.27
N LEU A 99 1.99 -13.71 3.65
CA LEU A 99 2.95 -14.35 2.77
C LEU A 99 2.74 -15.87 2.80
N VAL A 100 2.38 -16.45 1.67
CA VAL A 100 2.20 -17.90 1.49
C VAL A 100 3.47 -18.48 0.91
N MET A 101 4.15 -19.30 1.69
CA MET A 101 5.39 -20.01 1.29
C MET A 101 5.08 -21.39 0.70
N GLN A 102 6.06 -21.96 0.03
CA GLN A 102 5.97 -23.33 -0.44
C GLN A 102 5.81 -24.29 0.77
N ASN A 103 4.85 -25.21 0.72
CA ASN A 103 4.48 -26.12 1.80
C ASN A 103 3.86 -25.46 3.05
N ASP A 104 3.29 -24.27 2.92
CA ASP A 104 2.51 -23.66 3.99
C ASP A 104 1.10 -24.26 4.04
N GLU A 105 0.95 -25.32 4.86
CA GLU A 105 -0.35 -26.00 5.04
C GLU A 105 -1.34 -25.16 5.87
N ASN A 106 -0.88 -24.12 6.54
CA ASN A 106 -1.72 -23.32 7.43
C ASN A 106 -2.50 -22.21 6.71
N PHE A 107 -2.19 -21.91 5.45
CA PHE A 107 -2.87 -20.83 4.72
C PHE A 107 -4.39 -21.06 4.59
N LEU A 108 -4.88 -22.29 4.65
CA LEU A 108 -6.30 -22.67 4.65
C LEU A 108 -7.04 -22.35 5.98
N ASN A 109 -6.29 -22.08 7.05
CA ASN A 109 -6.83 -21.86 8.40
C ASN A 109 -6.91 -20.39 8.79
N TRP A 110 -6.66 -19.48 7.84
CA TRP A 110 -6.59 -18.06 8.13
C TRP A 110 -7.95 -17.40 8.36
N GLU A 111 -7.95 -16.39 9.17
CA GLU A 111 -9.04 -15.83 9.95
C GLU A 111 -10.35 -15.55 9.21
N LYS A 112 -11.46 -15.84 9.90
CA LYS A 112 -12.86 -15.60 9.48
C LYS A 112 -13.24 -14.12 9.29
N ASN A 113 -12.35 -13.17 9.58
CA ASN A 113 -12.60 -11.71 9.53
C ASN A 113 -11.82 -11.00 8.42
N PHE A 114 -11.49 -11.70 7.36
CA PHE A 114 -10.84 -11.08 6.21
C PHE A 114 -11.87 -10.33 5.35
N PRO A 115 -11.50 -9.21 4.71
CA PRO A 115 -12.39 -8.52 3.78
C PRO A 115 -12.85 -9.45 2.65
N ASP A 116 -14.06 -9.22 2.14
CA ASP A 116 -14.66 -10.06 1.08
C ASP A 116 -13.80 -10.17 -0.18
N GLN A 117 -13.08 -9.08 -0.50
CA GLN A 117 -12.20 -9.03 -1.68
C GLN A 117 -10.74 -8.88 -1.30
N VAL A 118 -9.91 -9.67 -1.94
CA VAL A 118 -8.46 -9.71 -1.74
C VAL A 118 -7.71 -9.71 -3.07
N LEU A 119 -6.46 -9.28 -3.00
CA LEU A 119 -5.49 -9.45 -4.06
C LEU A 119 -4.55 -10.60 -3.68
N VAL A 120 -4.47 -11.62 -4.53
CA VAL A 120 -3.43 -12.65 -4.51
C VAL A 120 -2.36 -12.20 -5.48
N GLU A 121 -1.14 -12.00 -5.02
CA GLU A 121 -0.07 -11.36 -5.79
C GLU A 121 1.22 -12.14 -5.66
N LYS A 122 1.89 -12.36 -6.79
CA LYS A 122 3.19 -13.03 -6.82
C LYS A 122 4.20 -12.30 -5.94
N PHE A 123 4.88 -13.03 -5.06
CA PHE A 123 5.97 -12.47 -4.28
C PHE A 123 7.17 -12.16 -5.17
N ILE A 124 7.66 -10.93 -5.08
CA ILE A 124 8.85 -10.48 -5.79
C ILE A 124 9.99 -10.34 -4.79
N PRO A 125 10.99 -11.20 -4.80
CA PRO A 125 12.16 -11.06 -3.94
C PRO A 125 13.01 -9.87 -4.39
N GLY A 126 13.63 -9.18 -3.43
CA GLY A 126 14.53 -8.07 -3.74
C GLY A 126 14.54 -7.01 -2.63
N ARG A 127 15.13 -5.87 -2.96
CA ARG A 127 15.18 -4.70 -2.09
C ARG A 127 13.83 -3.99 -2.09
N GLU A 128 13.45 -3.42 -0.95
CA GLU A 128 12.26 -2.59 -0.84
C GLU A 128 12.65 -1.12 -0.92
N LEU A 129 12.18 -0.45 -1.96
CA LEU A 129 12.48 0.95 -2.22
C LEU A 129 11.21 1.78 -2.22
N THR A 130 11.30 3.01 -1.74
CA THR A 130 10.21 3.99 -1.86
C THR A 130 10.74 5.32 -2.34
N THR A 131 9.92 6.05 -3.12
CA THR A 131 10.26 7.37 -3.63
C THR A 131 9.21 8.38 -3.22
N THR A 132 9.63 9.45 -2.56
CA THR A 132 8.75 10.57 -2.22
C THR A 132 8.61 11.50 -3.40
N ILE A 133 7.38 11.84 -3.76
CA ILE A 133 7.06 12.80 -4.82
C ILE A 133 6.44 14.06 -4.20
N MET A 134 6.92 15.22 -4.59
CA MET A 134 6.36 16.52 -4.20
C MET A 134 6.33 17.45 -5.41
N GLY A 135 5.17 18.06 -5.66
CA GLY A 135 4.99 18.95 -6.82
C GLY A 135 5.28 18.28 -8.17
N GLY A 136 5.04 16.98 -8.29
CA GLY A 136 5.33 16.19 -9.50
C GLY A 136 6.83 15.86 -9.69
N GLN A 137 7.68 16.14 -8.71
CA GLN A 137 9.13 15.86 -8.76
C GLN A 137 9.53 14.82 -7.71
N PRO A 138 10.37 13.83 -8.07
CA PRO A 138 10.94 12.91 -7.09
C PRO A 138 11.95 13.66 -6.21
N LEU A 139 11.85 13.49 -4.89
CA LEU A 139 12.78 14.09 -3.92
C LEU A 139 13.97 13.19 -3.64
N GLY A 140 13.78 11.89 -3.70
CA GLY A 140 14.83 10.92 -3.45
C GLY A 140 14.26 9.52 -3.28
N VAL A 141 15.11 8.52 -3.48
CA VAL A 141 14.78 7.11 -3.25
C VAL A 141 15.30 6.70 -1.89
N THR A 142 14.44 6.06 -1.11
CA THR A 142 14.77 5.48 0.20
C THR A 142 14.86 3.97 0.08
N ASP A 143 15.93 3.39 0.60
CA ASP A 143 16.09 1.95 0.77
C ASP A 143 15.56 1.55 2.15
N ILE A 144 14.62 0.61 2.19
CA ILE A 144 14.03 0.11 3.43
C ILE A 144 14.64 -1.26 3.72
N ILE A 145 15.44 -1.30 4.77
CA ILE A 145 16.16 -2.51 5.19
C ILE A 145 15.49 -3.06 6.44
N THR A 146 15.11 -4.33 6.38
CA THR A 146 14.55 -5.09 7.50
C THR A 146 15.25 -6.43 7.60
N ASP A 147 15.33 -7.00 8.82
CA ASP A 147 15.89 -8.33 9.02
C ASP A 147 14.95 -9.42 8.49
N ASN A 148 13.65 -9.12 8.40
CA ASN A 148 12.60 -10.03 7.94
C ASN A 148 11.68 -9.32 6.93
N TRP A 149 10.52 -9.92 6.67
CA TRP A 149 9.46 -9.30 5.88
C TRP A 149 9.04 -7.93 6.47
N TYR A 150 8.86 -6.92 5.61
CA TYR A 150 8.44 -5.57 6.01
C TYR A 150 6.93 -5.55 6.33
N ASP A 151 6.58 -6.12 7.47
CA ASP A 151 5.22 -6.20 7.98
C ASP A 151 4.81 -4.95 8.80
N TYR A 152 3.65 -5.01 9.43
CA TYR A 152 3.14 -3.94 10.29
C TYR A 152 4.07 -3.66 11.48
N GLU A 153 4.60 -4.70 12.12
CA GLU A 153 5.50 -4.54 13.28
C GLU A 153 6.83 -3.91 12.86
N SER A 154 7.38 -4.32 11.72
CA SER A 154 8.60 -3.75 11.16
C SER A 154 8.47 -2.26 10.79
N LYS A 155 7.24 -1.80 10.48
CA LYS A 155 6.95 -0.40 10.16
C LYS A 155 6.88 0.52 11.38
N TYR A 156 6.35 0.03 12.49
CA TYR A 156 5.97 0.87 13.62
C TYR A 156 6.77 0.61 14.90
N ASN A 157 7.55 -0.48 14.99
CA ASN A 157 8.43 -0.73 16.12
C ASN A 157 9.78 -0.01 15.92
N LEU A 158 10.22 0.72 16.94
CA LEU A 158 11.49 1.42 16.92
C LEU A 158 12.66 0.46 16.71
N GLY A 159 13.43 0.71 15.64
CA GLY A 159 14.61 -0.07 15.31
C GLY A 159 14.35 -1.34 14.50
N ALA A 160 13.09 -1.68 14.17
CA ALA A 160 12.75 -2.85 13.36
C ALA A 160 13.02 -2.66 11.86
N SER A 161 13.19 -1.42 11.40
CA SER A 161 13.59 -1.08 10.04
C SER A 161 14.63 0.03 10.01
N LYS A 162 15.50 0.02 9.01
CA LYS A 162 16.48 1.07 8.73
C LYS A 162 16.18 1.69 7.38
N HIS A 163 16.11 3.02 7.35
CA HIS A 163 15.88 3.79 6.13
C HIS A 163 17.18 4.47 5.69
N ILE A 164 17.64 4.20 4.48
CA ILE A 164 18.84 4.81 3.89
C ILE A 164 18.42 5.75 2.76
N VAL A 165 18.76 7.02 2.89
CA VAL A 165 18.45 8.06 1.88
C VAL A 165 19.75 8.83 1.58
N PRO A 166 20.16 8.98 0.33
CA PRO A 166 19.61 8.30 -0.85
C PRO A 166 19.95 6.80 -0.87
N ALA A 167 19.10 5.99 -1.50
CA ALA A 167 19.39 4.59 -1.76
C ALA A 167 20.58 4.46 -2.73
N ASP A 168 21.46 3.48 -2.48
CA ASP A 168 22.52 3.11 -3.43
C ASP A 168 21.94 2.24 -4.54
N ILE A 169 21.52 2.88 -5.62
CA ILE A 169 20.91 2.27 -6.80
C ILE A 169 21.58 2.81 -8.08
N PRO A 170 21.57 2.02 -9.18
CA PRO A 170 21.99 2.51 -10.49
C PRO A 170 21.18 3.73 -10.94
N LYS A 171 21.81 4.63 -11.68
CA LYS A 171 21.18 5.90 -12.14
C LYS A 171 20.05 5.67 -13.15
N GLU A 172 19.99 4.48 -13.72
CA GLU A 172 19.01 4.08 -14.73
C GLU A 172 17.69 3.59 -14.10
N ILE A 173 17.67 3.41 -12.79
CA ILE A 173 16.50 3.06 -11.98
C ILE A 173 15.96 4.31 -11.29
#